data_e82254e30ba0d00788c5b282f8ad14f4
#
_entry.id   e82254e30ba0d00788c5b282f8ad14f4
#
_cell.length_a   1.000
_cell.length_b   1.000
_cell.length_c   1.000
_cell.angle_alpha   90.00
_cell.angle_beta   90.00
_cell.angle_gamma   90.00
#
_symmetry.space_group_name_H-M   'P 1'
#
loop_
_entity.id
_entity.type
_entity.pdbx_description
1 polymer ?
#
loop_
_entity_poly.entity_id
_entity_poly.type
_entity_poly.pdbx_seq_one_letter_code
_entity_poly.pdbx_strand_id
1 'polypeptide(L)'
;MKTTKIAGLDHVVAWDEAEGRHVYLENADLVFKGNEIAHVGPGYTGPVDTTIEGKGMMAIPGLVNVHSHPFSEPANKGLTEEYGSDKLGQSSLYEYLTVFGLNPEDAGPSSKVAVSELLKSGVTTITDLSMARPGWADDLASTGIRAVICPMMRQGVWYTKNGHTVEYAWDEKAGEKAFEASMATLDEAAKHPSGRLSGMVGPAQIDTCREGFFKEALQEARRRGLTMQTHACQAVVEFHEMVHRHGKTPIEWLDSIGVLGPDLIIGHGIFLNDHPQIHYPHANDFERLRDSGASVAHCPTVFARRGMVMNSIGRYMEAGITVGIGTDTFPHNMLDEIRLVCYLARVFTMNYKMGTTRHAFEAATIGGAKMLRRPDLGRLAPGCKADFSLVDMSHPYMQPAHEPVRSLIYSASDRAIRHVYVDGNQVVKDGKVLTVDVEAATAGLVEGQRKRLETVSQRDWAGRTADQLAPPVYGTRDRLPQSRPVT
;
A
#
# COMPACT_ATOMS: atom_id res chain seq x y z
N MET A 1 -25.57 8.45 -20.09
CA MET A 1 -24.64 8.68 -18.95
C MET A 1 -24.67 10.17 -18.63
N LYS A 2 -24.71 10.50 -17.35
CA LYS A 2 -24.75 11.89 -16.86
C LYS A 2 -23.38 12.56 -17.08
N THR A 3 -23.41 13.81 -17.56
CA THR A 3 -22.22 14.66 -17.72
C THR A 3 -22.13 15.63 -16.56
N THR A 4 -21.05 15.62 -15.83
CA THR A 4 -20.78 16.51 -14.69
C THR A 4 -19.56 17.38 -14.97
N LYS A 5 -19.70 18.68 -14.73
CA LYS A 5 -18.62 19.65 -14.83
C LYS A 5 -18.27 20.19 -13.45
N ILE A 6 -16.99 20.16 -13.09
CA ILE A 6 -16.46 20.94 -11.99
C ILE A 6 -15.84 22.18 -12.62
N ALA A 7 -16.46 23.34 -12.37
CA ALA A 7 -16.18 24.57 -13.09
C ALA A 7 -15.25 25.50 -12.32
N GLY A 8 -14.26 26.06 -13.01
CA GLY A 8 -13.43 27.13 -12.48
C GLY A 8 -12.55 26.69 -11.32
N LEU A 9 -11.93 25.50 -11.41
CA LEU A 9 -10.91 25.04 -10.49
C LEU A 9 -9.70 26.00 -10.50
N ASP A 10 -9.23 26.41 -9.33
CA ASP A 10 -8.05 27.29 -9.23
C ASP A 10 -6.83 26.61 -9.88
N HIS A 11 -6.67 25.30 -9.63
CA HIS A 11 -5.64 24.48 -10.25
C HIS A 11 -6.17 23.08 -10.62
N VAL A 12 -5.62 22.51 -11.69
CA VAL A 12 -5.77 21.10 -12.03
C VAL A 12 -4.39 20.52 -12.28
N VAL A 13 -4.02 19.45 -11.59
CA VAL A 13 -2.83 18.66 -11.89
C VAL A 13 -3.17 17.72 -13.05
N ALA A 14 -3.13 18.25 -14.25
CA ALA A 14 -3.48 17.57 -15.49
C ALA A 14 -2.32 16.73 -16.01
N TRP A 15 -2.62 15.76 -16.87
CA TRP A 15 -1.61 15.01 -17.60
C TRP A 15 -1.42 15.61 -18.99
N ASP A 16 -0.19 15.97 -19.31
CA ASP A 16 0.22 16.38 -20.65
C ASP A 16 0.78 15.17 -21.38
N GLU A 17 0.05 14.70 -22.39
CA GLU A 17 0.41 13.52 -23.16
C GLU A 17 1.65 13.74 -24.04
N ALA A 18 1.85 14.97 -24.54
CA ALA A 18 2.99 15.32 -25.38
C ALA A 18 4.30 15.38 -24.58
N GLU A 19 4.22 15.90 -23.35
CA GLU A 19 5.37 16.02 -22.45
C GLU A 19 5.54 14.77 -21.56
N GLY A 20 4.54 13.88 -21.50
CA GLY A 20 4.57 12.67 -20.68
C GLY A 20 4.71 12.95 -19.17
N ARG A 21 4.08 14.02 -18.67
CA ARG A 21 4.20 14.47 -17.28
C ARG A 21 2.96 15.18 -16.78
N HIS A 22 2.85 15.31 -15.45
CA HIS A 22 1.87 16.22 -14.84
C HIS A 22 2.24 17.69 -15.07
N VAL A 23 1.23 18.50 -15.34
CA VAL A 23 1.31 19.96 -15.49
C VAL A 23 0.20 20.64 -14.70
N TYR A 24 0.39 21.88 -14.29
CA TYR A 24 -0.70 22.70 -13.74
C TYR A 24 -1.48 23.39 -14.85
N LEU A 25 -2.80 23.28 -14.79
CA LEU A 25 -3.72 24.17 -15.49
C LEU A 25 -4.42 25.05 -14.46
N GLU A 26 -4.46 26.36 -14.71
CA GLU A 26 -5.13 27.34 -13.85
C GLU A 26 -6.49 27.72 -14.41
N ASN A 27 -7.46 28.05 -13.53
CA ASN A 27 -8.81 28.44 -13.90
C ASN A 27 -9.44 27.47 -14.91
N ALA A 28 -9.34 26.18 -14.63
CA ALA A 28 -9.72 25.12 -15.54
C ALA A 28 -11.00 24.40 -15.11
N ASP A 29 -11.65 23.77 -16.08
CA ASP A 29 -12.78 22.88 -15.86
C ASP A 29 -12.34 21.42 -15.92
N LEU A 30 -12.90 20.58 -15.05
CA LEU A 30 -12.83 19.12 -15.15
C LEU A 30 -14.23 18.58 -15.46
N VAL A 31 -14.38 17.93 -16.62
CA VAL A 31 -15.66 17.37 -17.05
C VAL A 31 -15.54 15.87 -17.19
N PHE A 32 -16.52 15.15 -16.66
CA PHE A 32 -16.60 13.70 -16.80
C PHE A 32 -18.02 13.25 -17.16
N LYS A 33 -18.09 12.16 -17.94
CA LYS A 33 -19.34 11.55 -18.40
C LYS A 33 -19.41 10.11 -17.89
N GLY A 34 -20.33 9.87 -16.95
CA GLY A 34 -20.34 8.60 -16.23
C GLY A 34 -19.04 8.40 -15.45
N ASN A 35 -18.25 7.41 -15.83
CA ASN A 35 -17.01 7.05 -15.13
C ASN A 35 -15.72 7.47 -15.87
N GLU A 36 -15.81 8.31 -16.89
CA GLU A 36 -14.69 8.69 -17.74
C GLU A 36 -14.54 10.21 -17.84
N ILE A 37 -13.30 10.68 -17.76
CA ILE A 37 -12.98 12.10 -17.97
C ILE A 37 -13.19 12.44 -19.46
N ALA A 38 -13.99 13.46 -19.72
CA ALA A 38 -14.30 13.93 -21.07
C ALA A 38 -13.49 15.16 -21.46
N HIS A 39 -13.13 16.02 -20.48
CA HIS A 39 -12.37 17.24 -20.73
C HIS A 39 -11.60 17.68 -19.48
N VAL A 40 -10.40 18.20 -19.70
CA VAL A 40 -9.59 18.90 -18.71
C VAL A 40 -9.00 20.14 -19.38
N GLY A 41 -9.36 21.32 -18.90
CA GLY A 41 -8.86 22.57 -19.45
C GLY A 41 -9.83 23.74 -19.24
N PRO A 42 -9.45 24.97 -19.62
CA PRO A 42 -10.30 26.14 -19.42
C PRO A 42 -11.48 26.17 -20.39
N GLY A 43 -12.60 26.76 -19.95
CA GLY A 43 -13.67 27.25 -20.83
C GLY A 43 -14.49 26.18 -21.54
N TYR A 44 -14.81 25.04 -20.88
CA TYR A 44 -15.71 24.04 -21.48
C TYR A 44 -17.14 24.60 -21.72
N THR A 45 -17.58 24.56 -22.96
CA THR A 45 -18.90 25.08 -23.42
C THR A 45 -19.85 23.98 -23.87
N GLY A 46 -19.45 22.71 -23.78
CA GLY A 46 -20.34 21.60 -24.16
C GLY A 46 -21.52 21.42 -23.19
N PRO A 47 -22.51 20.57 -23.55
CA PRO A 47 -23.66 20.30 -22.70
C PRO A 47 -23.26 19.59 -21.42
N VAL A 48 -23.85 19.98 -20.29
CA VAL A 48 -23.67 19.37 -18.96
C VAL A 48 -25.01 19.17 -18.25
N ASP A 49 -25.16 18.08 -17.53
CA ASP A 49 -26.34 17.79 -16.70
C ASP A 49 -26.21 18.39 -15.29
N THR A 50 -24.97 18.54 -14.81
CA THR A 50 -24.68 19.08 -13.47
C THR A 50 -23.39 19.90 -13.50
N THR A 51 -23.46 21.09 -12.90
CA THR A 51 -22.27 21.92 -12.64
C THR A 51 -22.02 21.99 -11.13
N ILE A 52 -20.77 21.78 -10.74
CA ILE A 52 -20.28 21.92 -9.38
C ILE A 52 -19.26 23.06 -9.37
N GLU A 53 -19.37 23.97 -8.41
CA GLU A 53 -18.40 25.08 -8.24
C GLU A 53 -17.05 24.53 -7.80
N GLY A 54 -16.01 24.83 -8.57
CA GLY A 54 -14.63 24.39 -8.29
C GLY A 54 -13.73 25.49 -7.75
N LYS A 55 -14.23 26.73 -7.65
CA LYS A 55 -13.44 27.85 -7.14
C LYS A 55 -12.92 27.58 -5.74
N GLY A 56 -11.66 27.90 -5.49
CA GLY A 56 -10.98 27.62 -4.23
C GLY A 56 -10.52 26.15 -4.10
N MET A 57 -10.62 25.35 -5.17
CA MET A 57 -10.22 23.95 -5.17
C MET A 57 -9.11 23.68 -6.18
N MET A 58 -8.25 22.69 -5.84
CA MET A 58 -7.33 22.05 -6.77
C MET A 58 -7.79 20.62 -7.04
N ALA A 59 -7.88 20.22 -8.30
CA ALA A 59 -8.08 18.81 -8.67
C ALA A 59 -6.72 18.11 -8.82
N ILE A 60 -6.57 16.97 -8.18
CA ILE A 60 -5.45 16.05 -8.35
C ILE A 60 -5.94 14.69 -8.83
N PRO A 61 -5.13 13.93 -9.62
CA PRO A 61 -5.47 12.55 -9.93
C PRO A 61 -5.61 11.73 -8.65
N GLY A 62 -6.50 10.76 -8.69
CA GLY A 62 -6.65 9.81 -7.60
C GLY A 62 -5.35 9.07 -7.33
N LEU A 63 -4.95 9.00 -6.06
CA LEU A 63 -3.75 8.30 -5.64
C LEU A 63 -3.94 6.78 -5.77
N VAL A 64 -2.88 6.09 -6.17
CA VAL A 64 -2.85 4.64 -6.42
C VAL A 64 -1.99 3.97 -5.36
N ASN A 65 -2.62 3.30 -4.40
CA ASN A 65 -1.96 2.51 -3.36
C ASN A 65 -1.67 1.10 -3.90
N VAL A 66 -0.41 0.79 -4.15
CA VAL A 66 -0.01 -0.46 -4.80
C VAL A 66 0.25 -1.63 -3.86
N HIS A 67 0.14 -1.40 -2.54
CA HIS A 67 0.43 -2.42 -1.53
C HIS A 67 -0.19 -2.06 -0.18
N SER A 68 -1.10 -2.89 0.32
CA SER A 68 -1.72 -2.72 1.63
C SER A 68 -2.37 -3.99 2.14
N HIS A 69 -2.54 -4.09 3.47
CA HIS A 69 -3.15 -5.22 4.17
C HIS A 69 -4.38 -4.80 5.00
N PRO A 70 -5.48 -4.36 4.37
CA PRO A 70 -6.66 -3.86 5.07
C PRO A 70 -7.34 -4.90 5.97
N PHE A 71 -7.11 -6.17 5.70
CA PHE A 71 -7.67 -7.29 6.45
C PHE A 71 -7.28 -7.24 7.95
N SER A 72 -6.00 -7.09 8.26
CA SER A 72 -5.48 -7.30 9.61
C SER A 72 -4.83 -6.07 10.23
N GLU A 73 -4.24 -5.22 9.40
CA GLU A 73 -3.35 -4.17 9.90
C GLU A 73 -4.03 -3.08 10.72
N PRO A 74 -5.27 -2.64 10.44
CA PRO A 74 -5.95 -1.70 11.33
C PRO A 74 -6.09 -2.16 12.78
N ALA A 75 -6.17 -3.47 13.01
CA ALA A 75 -6.26 -4.04 14.35
C ALA A 75 -4.93 -3.98 15.14
N ASN A 76 -3.85 -3.62 14.47
CA ASN A 76 -2.53 -3.48 15.09
C ASN A 76 -2.23 -2.07 15.60
N LYS A 77 -3.17 -1.13 15.43
CA LYS A 77 -3.07 0.22 16.00
C LYS A 77 -2.87 0.16 17.50
N GLY A 78 -1.84 0.84 17.98
CA GLY A 78 -1.47 0.87 19.38
C GLY A 78 -0.70 -0.37 19.89
N LEU A 79 -0.34 -1.31 19.00
CA LEU A 79 0.39 -2.53 19.37
C LEU A 79 1.82 -2.59 18.83
N THR A 80 2.25 -1.63 18.01
CA THR A 80 3.43 -1.79 17.17
C THR A 80 4.56 -0.86 17.50
N GLU A 81 5.23 -0.87 18.52
CA GLU A 81 6.47 -0.10 18.64
C GLU A 81 7.57 -0.95 19.30
N GLU A 82 7.21 -1.64 20.33
CA GLU A 82 8.19 -2.26 21.24
C GLU A 82 7.97 -3.77 21.40
N TYR A 83 7.32 -4.44 20.46
CA TYR A 83 7.09 -5.87 20.58
C TYR A 83 7.99 -6.71 19.66
N GLY A 84 8.12 -7.98 20.01
CA GLY A 84 8.98 -8.93 19.35
C GLY A 84 10.39 -8.93 19.91
N SER A 85 11.26 -9.73 19.34
CA SER A 85 12.64 -9.86 19.73
C SER A 85 13.57 -9.02 18.86
N ASP A 86 14.44 -8.23 19.47
CA ASP A 86 15.52 -7.50 18.80
C ASP A 86 16.54 -8.45 18.13
N LYS A 87 16.61 -9.69 18.59
CA LYS A 87 17.46 -10.73 18.00
C LYS A 87 17.01 -11.24 16.64
N LEU A 88 15.77 -10.96 16.24
CA LEU A 88 15.29 -11.18 14.88
C LEU A 88 15.58 -9.97 13.97
N GLY A 89 16.58 -9.15 14.29
CA GLY A 89 17.06 -8.04 13.49
C GLY A 89 16.01 -6.97 13.29
N GLN A 90 15.63 -6.15 14.14
CA GLN A 90 14.66 -5.03 13.99
C GLN A 90 13.31 -5.42 13.36
N SER A 91 13.09 -6.71 13.01
CA SER A 91 11.85 -7.19 12.42
C SER A 91 11.08 -8.05 13.42
N SER A 92 10.05 -7.48 13.99
CA SER A 92 9.04 -8.22 14.76
C SER A 92 8.06 -9.02 13.88
N LEU A 93 8.24 -8.98 12.56
CA LEU A 93 7.38 -9.63 11.57
C LEU A 93 7.12 -11.10 11.90
N TYR A 94 8.16 -11.81 12.27
CA TYR A 94 8.15 -13.25 12.52
C TYR A 94 7.46 -13.67 13.83
N GLU A 95 7.37 -12.76 14.81
CA GLU A 95 6.60 -12.97 16.05
C GLU A 95 5.21 -12.34 15.96
N TYR A 96 5.11 -11.23 15.26
CA TYR A 96 3.92 -10.39 15.18
C TYR A 96 2.77 -11.00 14.37
N LEU A 97 3.00 -11.41 13.12
CA LEU A 97 1.93 -11.93 12.26
C LEU A 97 1.29 -13.21 12.81
N THR A 98 2.05 -13.99 13.55
CA THR A 98 1.55 -15.23 14.16
C THR A 98 0.70 -14.99 15.39
N VAL A 99 0.90 -13.86 16.08
CA VAL A 99 0.31 -13.57 17.38
C VAL A 99 -0.85 -12.60 17.30
N PHE A 100 -0.72 -11.51 16.54
CA PHE A 100 -1.69 -10.40 16.52
C PHE A 100 -2.64 -10.37 15.30
N GLY A 101 -2.59 -11.34 14.40
CA GLY A 101 -3.48 -11.39 13.24
C GLY A 101 -4.96 -11.53 13.61
N LEU A 102 -5.88 -10.91 12.88
CA LEU A 102 -7.33 -11.05 13.05
C LEU A 102 -7.86 -12.40 12.57
N ASN A 103 -9.02 -12.79 13.09
CA ASN A 103 -9.77 -13.90 12.52
C ASN A 103 -10.45 -13.47 11.20
N PRO A 104 -10.69 -14.40 10.27
CA PRO A 104 -11.32 -14.08 8.98
C PRO A 104 -12.70 -13.39 9.10
N GLU A 105 -13.49 -13.73 10.11
CA GLU A 105 -14.81 -13.13 10.37
C GLU A 105 -14.75 -11.67 10.81
N ASP A 106 -13.63 -11.22 11.37
CA ASP A 106 -13.43 -9.84 11.82
C ASP A 106 -12.81 -8.94 10.73
N ALA A 107 -12.50 -9.50 9.54
CA ALA A 107 -11.83 -8.82 8.44
C ALA A 107 -12.64 -7.70 7.79
N GLY A 108 -13.96 -7.87 7.65
CA GLY A 108 -14.83 -6.90 6.98
C GLY A 108 -14.78 -5.51 7.64
N PRO A 109 -15.03 -5.39 8.95
CA PRO A 109 -14.87 -4.14 9.69
C PRO A 109 -13.47 -3.53 9.56
N SER A 110 -12.42 -4.34 9.68
CA SER A 110 -11.03 -3.90 9.53
C SER A 110 -10.79 -3.28 8.14
N SER A 111 -11.17 -3.98 7.08
CA SER A 111 -11.02 -3.50 5.70
C SER A 111 -11.78 -2.19 5.45
N LYS A 112 -12.99 -2.05 6.01
CA LYS A 112 -13.79 -0.82 5.88
C LYS A 112 -13.14 0.38 6.59
N VAL A 113 -12.52 0.17 7.75
CA VAL A 113 -11.74 1.23 8.43
C VAL A 113 -10.54 1.64 7.59
N ALA A 114 -9.72 0.68 7.13
CA ALA A 114 -8.56 0.97 6.28
C ALA A 114 -8.94 1.73 5.02
N VAL A 115 -9.97 1.26 4.29
CA VAL A 115 -10.43 1.92 3.06
C VAL A 115 -10.97 3.32 3.35
N SER A 116 -11.64 3.54 4.49
CA SER A 116 -12.11 4.87 4.87
C SER A 116 -10.96 5.85 5.09
N GLU A 117 -9.85 5.42 5.71
CA GLU A 117 -8.64 6.22 5.88
C GLU A 117 -8.00 6.52 4.51
N LEU A 118 -7.88 5.51 3.65
CA LEU A 118 -7.34 5.66 2.29
C LEU A 118 -8.15 6.66 1.46
N LEU A 119 -9.48 6.51 1.42
CA LEU A 119 -10.35 7.44 0.69
C LEU A 119 -10.18 8.89 1.19
N LYS A 120 -10.10 9.09 2.50
CA LYS A 120 -9.87 10.43 3.10
C LYS A 120 -8.50 11.01 2.75
N SER A 121 -7.51 10.18 2.48
CA SER A 121 -6.17 10.63 2.03
C SER A 121 -6.04 10.78 0.51
N GLY A 122 -7.15 10.67 -0.24
CA GLY A 122 -7.19 10.86 -1.68
C GLY A 122 -6.87 9.63 -2.53
N VAL A 123 -6.81 8.45 -1.91
CA VAL A 123 -6.63 7.17 -2.63
C VAL A 123 -7.95 6.80 -3.31
N THR A 124 -7.87 6.51 -4.60
CA THR A 124 -9.02 6.02 -5.39
C THR A 124 -8.86 4.57 -5.83
N THR A 125 -7.62 4.09 -5.85
CA THR A 125 -7.27 2.70 -6.22
C THR A 125 -6.37 2.08 -5.17
N ILE A 126 -6.73 0.88 -4.71
CA ILE A 126 -5.98 0.11 -3.72
C ILE A 126 -5.58 -1.25 -4.31
N THR A 127 -4.38 -1.74 -3.99
CA THR A 127 -4.05 -3.16 -4.07
C THR A 127 -4.17 -3.75 -2.67
N ASP A 128 -5.13 -4.65 -2.50
CA ASP A 128 -5.41 -5.34 -1.23
C ASP A 128 -4.76 -6.72 -1.23
N LEU A 129 -3.68 -6.86 -0.48
CA LEU A 129 -2.94 -8.11 -0.25
C LEU A 129 -3.48 -8.75 1.02
N SER A 130 -4.50 -9.58 0.90
CA SER A 130 -5.16 -10.27 2.03
C SER A 130 -5.29 -11.76 1.75
N MET A 131 -5.67 -12.52 2.78
CA MET A 131 -6.00 -13.94 2.58
C MET A 131 -7.37 -14.07 1.91
N ALA A 132 -7.50 -15.02 0.97
CA ALA A 132 -8.76 -15.32 0.30
C ALA A 132 -9.85 -15.65 1.33
N ARG A 133 -11.00 -14.99 1.22
CA ARG A 133 -12.14 -15.18 2.11
C ARG A 133 -13.47 -14.94 1.40
N PRO A 134 -14.56 -15.58 1.84
CA PRO A 134 -15.89 -15.30 1.30
C PRO A 134 -16.31 -13.84 1.50
N GLY A 135 -17.00 -13.25 0.52
CA GLY A 135 -17.54 -11.89 0.58
C GLY A 135 -16.50 -10.76 0.48
N TRP A 136 -15.23 -11.07 0.24
CA TRP A 136 -14.17 -10.04 0.15
C TRP A 136 -14.40 -9.04 -0.99
N ALA A 137 -14.80 -9.54 -2.17
CA ALA A 137 -15.11 -8.69 -3.31
C ALA A 137 -16.27 -7.73 -3.01
N ASP A 138 -17.35 -8.23 -2.40
CA ASP A 138 -18.51 -7.42 -2.01
C ASP A 138 -18.14 -6.38 -0.94
N ASP A 139 -17.35 -6.76 0.07
CA ASP A 139 -16.88 -5.84 1.10
C ASP A 139 -16.15 -4.64 0.48
N LEU A 140 -15.17 -4.89 -0.40
CA LEU A 140 -14.42 -3.83 -1.08
C LEU A 140 -15.31 -3.01 -2.01
N ALA A 141 -16.13 -3.67 -2.83
CA ALA A 141 -17.02 -2.98 -3.76
C ALA A 141 -18.01 -2.05 -3.04
N SER A 142 -18.49 -2.45 -1.86
CA SER A 142 -19.43 -1.66 -1.03
C SER A 142 -18.85 -0.33 -0.58
N THR A 143 -17.54 -0.24 -0.42
CA THR A 143 -16.83 0.99 -0.02
C THR A 143 -16.77 2.04 -1.13
N GLY A 144 -17.05 1.66 -2.37
CA GLY A 144 -16.94 2.54 -3.52
C GLY A 144 -15.53 2.68 -4.09
N ILE A 145 -14.50 2.19 -3.43
CA ILE A 145 -13.10 2.25 -3.92
C ILE A 145 -12.90 1.36 -5.15
N ARG A 146 -11.93 1.68 -5.98
CA ARG A 146 -11.40 0.76 -7.00
C ARG A 146 -10.36 -0.14 -6.35
N ALA A 147 -10.44 -1.46 -6.59
CA ALA A 147 -9.53 -2.39 -5.94
C ALA A 147 -8.92 -3.42 -6.90
N VAL A 148 -7.63 -3.69 -6.68
CA VAL A 148 -6.92 -4.84 -7.20
C VAL A 148 -6.83 -5.85 -6.06
N ILE A 149 -7.58 -6.93 -6.15
CA ILE A 149 -7.59 -8.00 -5.16
C ILE A 149 -6.38 -8.90 -5.42
N CYS A 150 -5.50 -9.01 -4.44
CA CYS A 150 -4.29 -9.81 -4.49
C CYS A 150 -4.33 -10.88 -3.39
N PRO A 151 -4.96 -12.04 -3.65
CA PRO A 151 -5.09 -13.10 -2.66
C PRO A 151 -3.73 -13.71 -2.35
N MET A 152 -3.25 -13.50 -1.12
CA MET A 152 -1.98 -14.05 -0.68
C MET A 152 -2.08 -15.57 -0.46
N MET A 153 -1.10 -16.30 -1.03
CA MET A 153 -0.99 -17.74 -0.93
C MET A 153 0.44 -18.16 -0.60
N ARG A 154 0.62 -19.19 0.21
CA ARG A 154 1.94 -19.65 0.67
C ARG A 154 1.93 -21.12 1.03
N GLN A 155 3.13 -21.74 1.03
CA GLN A 155 3.35 -23.13 1.41
C GLN A 155 4.04 -23.26 2.78
N GLY A 156 4.72 -22.20 3.23
CA GLY A 156 5.41 -22.14 4.52
C GLY A 156 4.80 -21.10 5.45
N VAL A 157 4.84 -21.37 6.74
CA VAL A 157 4.46 -20.41 7.79
C VAL A 157 5.64 -20.24 8.74
N TRP A 158 5.98 -19.00 9.03
CA TRP A 158 7.02 -18.67 10.01
C TRP A 158 6.62 -19.04 11.43
N TYR A 159 7.56 -19.48 12.21
CA TYR A 159 7.46 -19.55 13.66
C TYR A 159 8.85 -19.42 14.30
N THR A 160 8.86 -19.18 15.59
CA THR A 160 10.08 -19.19 16.39
C THR A 160 9.85 -19.97 17.69
N LYS A 161 10.88 -20.59 18.23
CA LYS A 161 10.86 -21.29 19.53
C LYS A 161 11.70 -20.58 20.59
N ASN A 162 12.44 -19.55 20.20
CA ASN A 162 13.44 -18.92 21.06
C ASN A 162 13.55 -17.40 20.86
N GLY A 163 12.74 -16.81 19.98
CA GLY A 163 12.71 -15.38 19.70
C GLY A 163 13.93 -14.85 18.94
N HIS A 164 14.79 -15.72 18.36
CA HIS A 164 15.94 -15.26 17.57
C HIS A 164 16.31 -16.17 16.40
N THR A 165 15.61 -17.26 16.21
CA THR A 165 15.72 -18.11 15.03
C THR A 165 14.36 -18.26 14.39
N VAL A 166 14.27 -17.97 13.08
CA VAL A 166 13.05 -18.20 12.29
C VAL A 166 13.10 -19.63 11.76
N GLU A 167 12.02 -20.36 11.98
CA GLU A 167 11.79 -21.68 11.42
C GLU A 167 10.55 -21.65 10.51
N TYR A 168 10.41 -22.66 9.67
CA TYR A 168 9.35 -22.72 8.65
C TYR A 168 8.57 -24.03 8.77
N ALA A 169 7.29 -23.94 9.03
CA ALA A 169 6.36 -25.06 8.93
C ALA A 169 5.84 -25.15 7.50
N TRP A 170 6.30 -26.15 6.74
CA TRP A 170 5.92 -26.37 5.35
C TRP A 170 4.71 -27.29 5.24
N ASP A 171 3.71 -26.87 4.47
CA ASP A 171 2.51 -27.67 4.12
C ASP A 171 2.15 -27.39 2.67
N GLU A 172 2.59 -28.29 1.78
CA GLU A 172 2.33 -28.18 0.34
C GLU A 172 0.84 -28.30 0.01
N LYS A 173 0.10 -29.19 0.70
CA LYS A 173 -1.34 -29.37 0.48
C LYS A 173 -2.14 -28.16 0.90
N ALA A 174 -1.77 -27.49 2.01
CA ALA A 174 -2.37 -26.22 2.39
C ALA A 174 -2.05 -25.14 1.36
N GLY A 175 -0.84 -25.13 0.80
CA GLY A 175 -0.45 -24.25 -0.29
C GLY A 175 -1.28 -24.46 -1.57
N GLU A 176 -1.50 -25.69 -2.00
CA GLU A 176 -2.35 -26.02 -3.15
C GLU A 176 -3.79 -25.51 -2.95
N LYS A 177 -4.38 -25.77 -1.78
CA LYS A 177 -5.72 -25.26 -1.45
C LYS A 177 -5.78 -23.73 -1.43
N ALA A 178 -4.76 -23.07 -0.91
CA ALA A 178 -4.67 -21.62 -0.92
C ALA A 178 -4.56 -21.08 -2.36
N PHE A 179 -3.82 -21.76 -3.23
CA PHE A 179 -3.73 -21.43 -4.65
C PHE A 179 -5.09 -21.53 -5.33
N GLU A 180 -5.80 -22.65 -5.19
CA GLU A 180 -7.14 -22.85 -5.75
C GLU A 180 -8.13 -21.78 -5.26
N ALA A 181 -8.15 -21.50 -3.95
CA ALA A 181 -9.01 -20.46 -3.36
C ALA A 181 -8.65 -19.06 -3.90
N SER A 182 -7.37 -18.78 -4.09
CA SER A 182 -6.90 -17.52 -4.67
C SER A 182 -7.37 -17.37 -6.11
N MET A 183 -7.25 -18.42 -6.94
CA MET A 183 -7.72 -18.37 -8.33
C MET A 183 -9.23 -18.19 -8.43
N ALA A 184 -10.01 -18.81 -7.55
CA ALA A 184 -11.45 -18.62 -7.47
C ALA A 184 -11.82 -17.17 -7.08
N THR A 185 -11.10 -16.58 -6.12
CA THR A 185 -11.28 -15.18 -5.73
C THR A 185 -10.97 -14.21 -6.88
N LEU A 186 -9.94 -14.50 -7.69
CA LEU A 186 -9.63 -13.70 -8.88
C LEU A 186 -10.75 -13.77 -9.93
N ASP A 187 -11.36 -14.96 -10.10
CA ASP A 187 -12.50 -15.15 -11.02
C ASP A 187 -13.75 -14.41 -10.53
N GLU A 188 -13.99 -14.36 -9.23
CA GLU A 188 -15.06 -13.58 -8.61
C GLU A 188 -14.84 -12.09 -8.83
N ALA A 189 -13.64 -11.58 -8.52
CA ALA A 189 -13.28 -10.18 -8.71
C ALA A 189 -13.45 -9.71 -10.16
N ALA A 190 -13.02 -10.53 -11.12
CA ALA A 190 -13.12 -10.20 -12.55
C ALA A 190 -14.56 -10.11 -13.07
N LYS A 191 -15.50 -10.82 -12.44
CA LYS A 191 -16.93 -10.85 -12.81
C LYS A 191 -17.79 -9.93 -11.97
N HIS A 192 -17.22 -9.24 -10.99
CA HIS A 192 -17.98 -8.44 -10.04
C HIS A 192 -18.71 -7.28 -10.74
N PRO A 193 -20.03 -7.10 -10.51
CA PRO A 193 -20.86 -6.15 -11.26
C PRO A 193 -20.50 -4.68 -11.06
N SER A 194 -19.72 -4.33 -10.03
CA SER A 194 -19.27 -2.95 -9.81
C SER A 194 -18.37 -2.41 -10.93
N GLY A 195 -17.69 -3.28 -11.69
CA GLY A 195 -16.71 -2.90 -12.70
C GLY A 195 -15.44 -2.22 -12.16
N ARG A 196 -15.28 -2.15 -10.83
CA ARG A 196 -14.14 -1.50 -10.17
C ARG A 196 -13.11 -2.49 -9.60
N LEU A 197 -13.42 -3.78 -9.62
CA LEU A 197 -12.53 -4.82 -9.10
C LEU A 197 -11.72 -5.45 -10.23
N SER A 198 -10.47 -5.79 -9.93
CA SER A 198 -9.57 -6.56 -10.78
C SER A 198 -8.70 -7.44 -9.89
N GLY A 199 -7.88 -8.29 -10.49
CA GLY A 199 -7.06 -9.25 -9.77
C GLY A 199 -5.56 -9.05 -9.94
N MET A 200 -4.79 -9.63 -9.03
CA MET A 200 -3.34 -9.78 -9.08
C MET A 200 -2.97 -11.10 -8.42
N VAL A 201 -1.99 -11.83 -8.94
CA VAL A 201 -1.56 -13.10 -8.35
C VAL A 201 -0.56 -12.85 -7.21
N GLY A 202 -0.80 -13.43 -6.03
CA GLY A 202 -0.08 -13.10 -4.81
C GLY A 202 0.64 -14.28 -4.13
N PRO A 203 1.77 -14.85 -4.66
CA PRO A 203 2.64 -15.68 -3.83
C PRO A 203 3.20 -14.80 -2.71
N ALA A 204 2.84 -15.13 -1.45
CA ALA A 204 2.91 -14.16 -0.35
C ALA A 204 4.32 -13.64 -0.08
N GLN A 205 5.29 -14.56 0.11
CA GLN A 205 6.64 -14.20 0.56
C GLN A 205 7.67 -15.04 -0.19
N ILE A 206 8.82 -14.44 -0.47
CA ILE A 206 9.90 -15.13 -1.17
C ILE A 206 10.42 -16.36 -0.40
N ASP A 207 10.42 -16.31 0.90
CA ASP A 207 10.94 -17.34 1.79
C ASP A 207 9.88 -18.38 2.24
N THR A 208 8.61 -18.18 1.92
CA THR A 208 7.48 -19.07 2.27
C THR A 208 6.86 -19.80 1.08
N CYS A 209 7.35 -19.54 -0.12
CA CYS A 209 6.92 -20.19 -1.36
C CYS A 209 8.09 -20.88 -2.05
N ARG A 210 7.90 -22.13 -2.52
CA ARG A 210 8.94 -22.86 -3.23
C ARG A 210 9.01 -22.45 -4.71
N GLU A 211 10.10 -22.77 -5.37
CA GLU A 211 10.34 -22.48 -6.79
C GLU A 211 9.17 -22.87 -7.71
N GLY A 212 8.69 -24.12 -7.60
CA GLY A 212 7.57 -24.62 -8.41
C GLY A 212 6.31 -23.78 -8.23
N PHE A 213 6.02 -23.37 -7.01
CA PHE A 213 4.86 -22.54 -6.67
C PHE A 213 4.96 -21.13 -7.28
N PHE A 214 6.14 -20.52 -7.27
CA PHE A 214 6.38 -19.22 -7.94
C PHE A 214 6.22 -19.34 -9.45
N LYS A 215 6.73 -20.39 -10.06
CA LYS A 215 6.61 -20.63 -11.52
C LYS A 215 5.15 -20.82 -11.93
N GLU A 216 4.38 -21.59 -11.16
CA GLU A 216 2.97 -21.79 -11.38
C GLU A 216 2.17 -20.50 -11.23
N ALA A 217 2.45 -19.72 -10.17
CA ALA A 217 1.85 -18.41 -9.95
C ALA A 217 2.13 -17.43 -11.11
N LEU A 218 3.35 -17.41 -11.63
CA LEU A 218 3.70 -16.57 -12.78
C LEU A 218 2.99 -17.05 -14.07
N GLN A 219 2.92 -18.33 -14.31
CA GLN A 219 2.18 -18.89 -15.46
C GLN A 219 0.72 -18.47 -15.41
N GLU A 220 0.09 -18.56 -14.23
CA GLU A 220 -1.31 -18.20 -14.04
C GLU A 220 -1.55 -16.71 -14.19
N ALA A 221 -0.62 -15.87 -13.68
CA ALA A 221 -0.66 -14.42 -13.90
C ALA A 221 -0.62 -14.08 -15.41
N ARG A 222 0.30 -14.68 -16.15
CA ARG A 222 0.44 -14.50 -17.60
C ARG A 222 -0.79 -15.01 -18.36
N ARG A 223 -1.31 -16.17 -18.01
CA ARG A 223 -2.51 -16.74 -18.63
C ARG A 223 -3.73 -15.83 -18.48
N ARG A 224 -3.84 -15.12 -17.35
CA ARG A 224 -4.93 -14.21 -17.04
C ARG A 224 -4.65 -12.76 -17.49
N GLY A 225 -3.47 -12.45 -18.01
CA GLY A 225 -3.05 -11.08 -18.34
C GLY A 225 -2.88 -10.18 -17.12
N LEU A 226 -2.62 -10.77 -15.94
CA LEU A 226 -2.43 -10.08 -14.67
C LEU A 226 -0.95 -9.91 -14.35
N THR A 227 -0.66 -9.03 -13.40
CA THR A 227 0.64 -8.96 -12.73
C THR A 227 0.67 -9.89 -11.51
N MET A 228 1.88 -10.12 -11.00
CA MET A 228 2.13 -10.90 -9.79
C MET A 228 2.87 -10.02 -8.78
N GLN A 229 2.54 -10.13 -7.50
CA GLN A 229 3.26 -9.43 -6.44
C GLN A 229 3.68 -10.41 -5.35
N THR A 230 4.91 -10.23 -4.84
CA THR A 230 5.44 -10.97 -3.69
C THR A 230 6.23 -10.04 -2.79
N HIS A 231 6.23 -10.30 -1.48
CA HIS A 231 7.15 -9.62 -0.57
C HIS A 231 8.54 -10.22 -0.75
N ALA A 232 9.51 -9.36 -1.00
CA ALA A 232 10.92 -9.72 -1.11
C ALA A 232 11.83 -8.54 -0.78
N CYS A 233 13.00 -8.83 -0.27
CA CYS A 233 13.97 -7.85 0.21
C CYS A 233 13.39 -6.94 1.32
N GLN A 234 12.56 -7.51 2.20
CA GLN A 234 11.86 -6.76 3.25
C GLN A 234 12.55 -6.84 4.62
N ALA A 235 13.39 -7.82 4.85
CA ALA A 235 14.06 -8.03 6.15
C ALA A 235 15.47 -8.57 5.96
N VAL A 236 16.37 -8.18 6.87
CA VAL A 236 17.75 -8.71 6.91
C VAL A 236 17.74 -10.24 7.13
N VAL A 237 16.83 -10.71 7.97
CA VAL A 237 16.66 -12.16 8.23
C VAL A 237 16.26 -12.91 6.95
N GLU A 238 15.32 -12.38 6.19
CA GLU A 238 14.91 -12.94 4.89
C GLU A 238 16.08 -13.02 3.92
N PHE A 239 16.87 -11.94 3.80
CA PHE A 239 18.04 -11.91 2.92
C PHE A 239 19.01 -13.05 3.26
N HIS A 240 19.36 -13.18 4.53
CA HIS A 240 20.28 -14.23 4.98
C HIS A 240 19.68 -15.63 4.84
N GLU A 241 18.38 -15.81 5.05
CA GLU A 241 17.72 -17.10 4.83
C GLU A 241 17.77 -17.51 3.35
N MET A 242 17.55 -16.58 2.42
CA MET A 242 17.66 -16.88 1.00
C MET A 242 19.09 -17.26 0.59
N VAL A 243 20.08 -16.54 1.11
CA VAL A 243 21.50 -16.91 0.89
C VAL A 243 21.83 -18.27 1.51
N HIS A 244 21.39 -18.54 2.74
CA HIS A 244 21.61 -19.81 3.41
C HIS A 244 20.94 -20.99 2.65
N ARG A 245 19.69 -20.82 2.22
CA ARG A 245 18.89 -21.88 1.58
C ARG A 245 19.30 -22.13 0.13
N HIS A 246 19.65 -21.10 -0.61
CA HIS A 246 19.84 -21.15 -2.07
C HIS A 246 21.22 -20.73 -2.55
N GLY A 247 22.08 -20.22 -1.68
CA GLY A 247 23.38 -19.65 -2.08
C GLY A 247 23.25 -18.39 -2.95
N LYS A 248 22.09 -17.70 -2.89
CA LYS A 248 21.73 -16.56 -3.75
C LYS A 248 21.01 -15.51 -2.95
N THR A 249 21.21 -14.25 -3.31
CA THR A 249 20.37 -13.15 -2.80
C THR A 249 18.91 -13.34 -3.22
N PRO A 250 17.95 -12.65 -2.57
CA PRO A 250 16.55 -12.67 -3.00
C PRO A 250 16.37 -12.37 -4.50
N ILE A 251 17.05 -11.33 -5.01
CA ILE A 251 16.96 -10.93 -6.42
C ILE A 251 17.62 -11.96 -7.33
N GLU A 252 18.82 -12.45 -6.99
CA GLU A 252 19.49 -13.49 -7.78
C GLU A 252 18.68 -14.79 -7.83
N TRP A 253 17.98 -15.14 -6.74
CA TRP A 253 17.13 -16.32 -6.73
C TRP A 253 15.93 -16.16 -7.64
N LEU A 254 15.19 -15.05 -7.55
CA LEU A 254 14.06 -14.76 -8.45
C LEU A 254 14.47 -14.75 -9.93
N ASP A 255 15.64 -14.18 -10.24
CA ASP A 255 16.22 -14.19 -11.59
C ASP A 255 16.53 -15.62 -12.05
N SER A 256 17.22 -16.39 -11.20
CA SER A 256 17.67 -17.76 -11.53
C SER A 256 16.53 -18.75 -11.78
N ILE A 257 15.35 -18.52 -11.19
CA ILE A 257 14.15 -19.33 -11.41
C ILE A 257 13.26 -18.78 -12.53
N GLY A 258 13.66 -17.68 -13.19
CA GLY A 258 12.92 -17.07 -14.31
C GLY A 258 11.66 -16.32 -13.93
N VAL A 259 11.57 -15.87 -12.67
CA VAL A 259 10.41 -15.15 -12.13
C VAL A 259 10.64 -13.63 -12.12
N LEU A 260 11.89 -13.19 -12.00
CA LEU A 260 12.24 -11.77 -12.08
C LEU A 260 11.96 -11.23 -13.49
N GLY A 261 11.07 -10.26 -13.60
CA GLY A 261 10.71 -9.69 -14.91
C GLY A 261 9.56 -8.71 -14.85
N PRO A 262 9.07 -8.22 -16.02
CA PRO A 262 8.10 -7.13 -16.10
C PRO A 262 6.70 -7.49 -15.58
N ASP A 263 6.43 -8.77 -15.31
CA ASP A 263 5.18 -9.24 -14.72
C ASP A 263 5.21 -9.19 -13.19
N LEU A 264 6.41 -9.04 -12.58
CA LEU A 264 6.63 -9.09 -11.14
C LEU A 264 6.67 -7.69 -10.52
N ILE A 265 5.94 -7.55 -9.42
CA ILE A 265 6.03 -6.43 -8.48
C ILE A 265 6.70 -6.95 -7.21
N ILE A 266 7.79 -6.33 -6.80
CA ILE A 266 8.49 -6.64 -5.56
C ILE A 266 7.98 -5.71 -4.46
N GLY A 267 7.27 -6.23 -3.52
CA GLY A 267 6.99 -5.58 -2.25
C GLY A 267 8.17 -5.86 -1.32
N HIS A 268 8.88 -5.00 -1.10
CA HIS A 268 9.33 -3.73 -0.71
C HIS A 268 10.65 -3.33 -1.37
N GLY A 269 11.51 -4.31 -1.74
CA GLY A 269 12.75 -4.05 -2.45
C GLY A 269 13.77 -3.21 -1.68
N ILE A 270 13.85 -3.37 -0.35
CA ILE A 270 14.67 -2.54 0.54
C ILE A 270 16.09 -3.09 0.64
N PHE A 271 16.20 -4.35 1.06
CA PHE A 271 17.46 -4.99 1.39
C PHE A 271 18.07 -5.69 0.17
N LEU A 272 18.67 -4.88 -0.71
CA LEU A 272 19.52 -5.39 -1.77
C LEU A 272 20.93 -5.66 -1.23
N ASN A 273 21.76 -6.34 -2.01
CA ASN A 273 23.12 -6.72 -1.62
C ASN A 273 24.01 -5.55 -1.17
N ASP A 274 23.78 -4.35 -1.71
CA ASP A 274 24.54 -3.13 -1.40
C ASP A 274 23.93 -2.27 -0.28
N HIS A 275 22.83 -2.72 0.33
CA HIS A 275 22.23 -2.00 1.45
C HIS A 275 23.18 -1.98 2.65
N PRO A 276 23.34 -0.84 3.38
CA PRO A 276 24.28 -0.71 4.51
C PRO A 276 24.13 -1.73 5.63
N GLN A 277 22.93 -2.28 5.82
CA GLN A 277 22.68 -3.33 6.83
C GLN A 277 22.95 -4.74 6.30
N ILE A 278 23.19 -4.93 5.01
CA ILE A 278 23.45 -6.22 4.36
C ILE A 278 24.94 -6.42 4.10
N HIS A 279 25.58 -5.47 3.41
CA HIS A 279 27.00 -5.55 3.04
C HIS A 279 27.40 -6.87 2.35
N TYR A 280 26.67 -7.29 1.34
CA TYR A 280 26.94 -8.52 0.59
C TYR A 280 27.56 -8.19 -0.78
N PRO A 281 28.90 -8.11 -0.89
CA PRO A 281 29.58 -7.56 -2.09
C PRO A 281 29.65 -8.52 -3.29
N HIS A 282 29.12 -9.73 -3.14
CA HIS A 282 29.25 -10.79 -4.16
C HIS A 282 28.06 -10.88 -5.13
N ALA A 283 27.17 -9.90 -5.12
CA ALA A 283 26.00 -9.83 -5.98
C ALA A 283 25.85 -8.46 -6.62
N ASN A 284 24.91 -8.34 -7.56
CA ASN A 284 24.59 -7.10 -8.28
C ASN A 284 23.06 -6.95 -8.41
N ASP A 285 22.37 -7.01 -7.25
CA ASP A 285 20.90 -7.03 -7.18
C ASP A 285 20.26 -5.82 -7.86
N PHE A 286 20.84 -4.63 -7.68
CA PHE A 286 20.26 -3.41 -8.22
C PHE A 286 20.26 -3.40 -9.76
N GLU A 287 21.38 -3.80 -10.39
CA GLU A 287 21.51 -3.90 -11.83
C GLU A 287 20.56 -4.97 -12.39
N ARG A 288 20.48 -6.14 -11.75
CA ARG A 288 19.53 -7.20 -12.14
C ARG A 288 18.08 -6.70 -12.08
N LEU A 289 17.72 -6.03 -11.00
CA LEU A 289 16.39 -5.47 -10.83
C LEU A 289 16.08 -4.43 -11.91
N ARG A 290 17.01 -3.50 -12.18
CA ARG A 290 16.88 -2.50 -13.23
C ARG A 290 16.67 -3.14 -14.61
N ASP A 291 17.49 -4.12 -14.94
CA ASP A 291 17.52 -4.72 -16.28
C ASP A 291 16.35 -5.71 -16.50
N SER A 292 15.72 -6.18 -15.43
CA SER A 292 14.62 -7.14 -15.49
C SER A 292 13.28 -6.55 -15.93
N GLY A 293 13.07 -5.25 -15.70
CA GLY A 293 11.79 -4.59 -15.91
C GLY A 293 10.77 -4.83 -14.78
N ALA A 294 11.16 -5.51 -13.70
CA ALA A 294 10.31 -5.65 -12.52
C ALA A 294 10.07 -4.30 -11.84
N SER A 295 8.95 -4.19 -11.13
CA SER A 295 8.55 -2.97 -10.42
C SER A 295 8.71 -3.13 -8.90
N VAL A 296 8.77 -2.02 -8.16
CA VAL A 296 8.93 -2.00 -6.71
C VAL A 296 7.79 -1.24 -6.03
N ALA A 297 7.11 -1.90 -5.11
CA ALA A 297 6.10 -1.30 -4.23
C ALA A 297 6.79 -0.81 -2.94
N HIS A 298 6.96 0.50 -2.79
CA HIS A 298 7.65 1.10 -1.66
C HIS A 298 6.68 1.57 -0.57
N CYS A 299 6.89 1.11 0.67
CA CYS A 299 6.02 1.37 1.82
C CYS A 299 6.86 1.92 2.99
N PRO A 300 7.15 3.22 3.05
CA PRO A 300 8.15 3.75 3.98
C PRO A 300 7.76 3.68 5.45
N THR A 301 6.50 3.92 5.83
CA THR A 301 6.08 4.06 7.24
C THR A 301 6.30 2.78 8.04
N VAL A 302 5.92 1.63 7.52
CA VAL A 302 6.02 0.34 8.22
C VAL A 302 7.48 -0.02 8.57
N PHE A 303 8.41 0.33 7.68
CA PHE A 303 9.83 0.07 7.88
C PHE A 303 10.50 1.14 8.72
N ALA A 304 10.17 2.43 8.52
CA ALA A 304 10.72 3.54 9.28
C ALA A 304 10.44 3.41 10.78
N ARG A 305 9.25 2.93 11.16
CA ARG A 305 8.92 2.61 12.57
C ARG A 305 9.87 1.59 13.21
N ARG A 306 10.54 0.78 12.40
CA ARG A 306 11.48 -0.25 12.84
C ARG A 306 12.93 0.11 12.56
N GLY A 307 13.22 1.37 12.21
CA GLY A 307 14.56 1.85 11.90
C GLY A 307 15.12 1.32 10.57
N MET A 308 14.26 0.91 9.65
CA MET A 308 14.64 0.39 8.34
C MET A 308 14.23 1.38 7.26
N VAL A 309 15.03 1.50 6.20
CA VAL A 309 14.77 2.46 5.13
C VAL A 309 15.33 1.94 3.80
N MET A 310 14.59 2.12 2.71
CA MET A 310 15.12 1.91 1.36
C MET A 310 16.24 2.90 1.07
N ASN A 311 17.26 2.49 0.32
CA ASN A 311 18.37 3.34 -0.06
C ASN A 311 17.90 4.70 -0.62
N SER A 312 17.09 4.72 -1.66
CA SER A 312 16.42 5.95 -2.12
C SER A 312 15.44 5.66 -3.25
N ILE A 313 14.23 6.17 -3.16
CA ILE A 313 13.29 6.14 -4.27
C ILE A 313 13.86 6.84 -5.52
N GLY A 314 14.61 7.94 -5.33
CA GLY A 314 15.24 8.66 -6.45
C GLY A 314 16.21 7.80 -7.22
N ARG A 315 17.04 7.00 -6.55
CA ARG A 315 17.96 6.05 -7.18
C ARG A 315 17.23 5.07 -8.12
N TYR A 316 16.12 4.50 -7.63
CA TYR A 316 15.34 3.54 -8.41
C TYR A 316 14.68 4.21 -9.62
N MET A 317 14.03 5.34 -9.42
CA MET A 317 13.33 6.05 -10.50
C MET A 317 14.29 6.62 -11.56
N GLU A 318 15.43 7.19 -11.16
CA GLU A 318 16.48 7.70 -12.06
C GLU A 318 17.12 6.57 -12.89
N ALA A 319 17.17 5.35 -12.33
CA ALA A 319 17.61 4.16 -13.06
C ALA A 319 16.54 3.58 -14.00
N GLY A 320 15.33 4.15 -14.02
CA GLY A 320 14.21 3.68 -14.86
C GLY A 320 13.38 2.56 -14.27
N ILE A 321 13.65 2.15 -13.02
CA ILE A 321 12.83 1.18 -12.30
C ILE A 321 11.47 1.82 -11.98
N THR A 322 10.39 1.15 -12.32
CA THR A 322 9.04 1.61 -11.97
C THR A 322 8.82 1.43 -10.46
N VAL A 323 8.54 2.53 -9.77
CA VAL A 323 8.23 2.52 -8.34
C VAL A 323 6.80 3.03 -8.13
N GLY A 324 6.05 2.33 -7.29
CA GLY A 324 4.77 2.79 -6.76
C GLY A 324 4.83 2.90 -5.23
N ILE A 325 3.95 3.69 -4.64
CA ILE A 325 3.85 3.82 -3.18
C ILE A 325 2.68 2.99 -2.67
N GLY A 326 2.91 2.27 -1.57
CA GLY A 326 1.90 1.57 -0.80
C GLY A 326 1.92 2.00 0.66
N THR A 327 0.81 1.80 1.36
CA THR A 327 0.75 2.05 2.80
C THR A 327 1.17 0.85 3.63
N ASP A 328 1.07 -0.36 3.06
CA ASP A 328 1.31 -1.63 3.71
C ASP A 328 0.42 -1.80 4.96
N THR A 329 0.72 -1.05 6.01
CA THR A 329 0.06 -1.12 7.31
C THR A 329 -0.61 0.22 7.67
N PHE A 330 -1.10 0.33 8.90
CA PHE A 330 -1.63 1.58 9.44
C PHE A 330 -0.48 2.59 9.76
N PRO A 331 -0.80 3.90 9.73
CA PRO A 331 -2.04 4.51 9.26
C PRO A 331 -2.19 4.34 7.74
N HIS A 332 -3.39 4.05 7.29
CA HIS A 332 -3.67 3.97 5.85
C HIS A 332 -3.84 5.39 5.26
N ASN A 333 -2.75 6.17 5.29
CA ASN A 333 -2.71 7.56 4.82
C ASN A 333 -1.62 7.75 3.78
N MET A 334 -2.01 7.80 2.50
CA MET A 334 -1.08 7.90 1.39
C MET A 334 -0.28 9.20 1.37
N LEU A 335 -0.86 10.32 1.81
CA LEU A 335 -0.14 11.61 1.82
C LEU A 335 0.96 11.64 2.89
N ASP A 336 0.78 10.90 3.98
CA ASP A 336 1.85 10.72 4.97
C ASP A 336 2.98 9.84 4.42
N GLU A 337 2.64 8.76 3.67
CA GLU A 337 3.63 7.95 2.97
C GLU A 337 4.44 8.79 1.98
N ILE A 338 3.76 9.57 1.11
CA ILE A 338 4.41 10.46 0.14
C ILE A 338 5.37 11.44 0.82
N ARG A 339 4.96 12.04 1.94
CA ARG A 339 5.81 12.96 2.73
C ARG A 339 7.02 12.24 3.32
N LEU A 340 6.81 11.05 3.87
CA LEU A 340 7.87 10.27 4.49
C LEU A 340 8.90 9.78 3.46
N VAL A 341 8.47 9.36 2.27
CA VAL A 341 9.35 9.08 1.13
C VAL A 341 10.30 10.25 0.86
N CYS A 342 9.77 11.48 0.81
CA CYS A 342 10.60 12.66 0.57
C CYS A 342 11.65 12.89 1.66
N TYR A 343 11.30 12.66 2.91
CA TYR A 343 12.23 12.88 4.02
C TYR A 343 13.28 11.78 4.11
N LEU A 344 12.86 10.52 4.12
CA LEU A 344 13.76 9.38 4.30
C LEU A 344 14.79 9.26 3.18
N ALA A 345 14.37 9.44 1.92
CA ALA A 345 15.30 9.40 0.79
C ALA A 345 16.41 10.44 0.92
N ARG A 346 16.09 11.64 1.39
CA ARG A 346 17.07 12.73 1.59
C ARG A 346 17.98 12.49 2.79
N VAL A 347 17.41 12.03 3.90
CA VAL A 347 18.17 11.73 5.13
C VAL A 347 19.14 10.60 4.88
N PHE A 348 18.67 9.51 4.28
CA PHE A 348 19.51 8.34 3.99
C PHE A 348 20.68 8.67 3.04
N THR A 349 20.40 9.40 1.98
CA THR A 349 21.42 9.74 0.98
C THR A 349 22.22 11.00 1.27
N MET A 350 21.82 11.77 2.30
CA MET A 350 22.35 13.14 2.56
C MET A 350 22.28 14.04 1.32
N ASN A 351 21.28 13.82 0.46
CA ASN A 351 21.10 14.52 -0.81
C ASN A 351 19.64 14.94 -0.99
N TYR A 352 19.39 16.25 -0.97
CA TYR A 352 18.03 16.80 -1.08
C TYR A 352 17.36 16.57 -2.45
N LYS A 353 18.11 16.20 -3.48
CA LYS A 353 17.58 15.88 -4.82
C LYS A 353 16.98 14.47 -4.89
N MET A 354 17.39 13.58 -4.00
CA MET A 354 16.87 12.20 -3.92
C MET A 354 15.55 12.17 -3.17
N GLY A 355 14.44 11.95 -3.72
CA GLY A 355 13.11 12.02 -3.07
C GLY A 355 12.51 13.41 -3.12
N THR A 356 12.37 13.97 -4.31
CA THR A 356 11.62 15.21 -4.53
C THR A 356 10.12 14.97 -4.40
N THR A 357 9.34 16.03 -4.17
CA THR A 357 7.86 15.94 -4.18
C THR A 357 7.34 15.39 -5.51
N ARG A 358 8.02 15.71 -6.62
CA ARG A 358 7.71 15.16 -7.93
C ARG A 358 7.89 13.64 -7.98
N HIS A 359 9.04 13.11 -7.55
CA HIS A 359 9.29 11.67 -7.50
C HIS A 359 8.21 10.94 -6.69
N ALA A 360 7.89 11.46 -5.50
CA ALA A 360 6.93 10.83 -4.61
C ALA A 360 5.49 10.91 -5.15
N PHE A 361 5.09 12.06 -5.72
CA PHE A 361 3.76 12.22 -6.30
C PHE A 361 3.58 11.38 -7.57
N GLU A 362 4.57 11.35 -8.45
CA GLU A 362 4.55 10.49 -9.64
C GLU A 362 4.52 9.00 -9.28
N ALA A 363 5.25 8.56 -8.26
CA ALA A 363 5.19 7.19 -7.77
C ALA A 363 3.80 6.83 -7.21
N ALA A 364 3.13 7.76 -6.52
CA ALA A 364 1.80 7.56 -5.95
C ALA A 364 0.65 7.71 -6.99
N THR A 365 0.94 8.09 -8.21
CA THR A 365 -0.03 8.30 -9.29
C THR A 365 0.32 7.44 -10.51
N ILE A 366 1.03 7.99 -11.47
CA ILE A 366 1.37 7.29 -12.73
C ILE A 366 2.29 6.08 -12.52
N GLY A 367 3.18 6.11 -11.53
CA GLY A 367 4.04 4.97 -11.18
C GLY A 367 3.21 3.76 -10.74
N GLY A 368 2.27 3.98 -9.81
CA GLY A 368 1.32 2.96 -9.38
C GLY A 368 0.44 2.46 -10.53
N ALA A 369 -0.10 3.36 -11.34
CA ALA A 369 -0.93 3.02 -12.50
C ALA A 369 -0.16 2.17 -13.54
N LYS A 370 1.10 2.53 -13.83
CA LYS A 370 1.98 1.77 -14.72
C LYS A 370 2.26 0.36 -14.18
N MET A 371 2.54 0.26 -12.89
CA MET A 371 2.77 -1.00 -12.19
C MET A 371 1.55 -1.94 -12.28
N LEU A 372 0.35 -1.39 -12.17
CA LEU A 372 -0.92 -2.11 -12.30
C LEU A 372 -1.36 -2.34 -13.76
N ARG A 373 -0.59 -1.88 -14.74
CA ARG A 373 -0.94 -1.91 -16.18
C ARG A 373 -2.26 -1.21 -16.49
N ARG A 374 -2.53 -0.11 -15.77
CA ARG A 374 -3.74 0.71 -15.88
C ARG A 374 -3.40 2.13 -16.32
N PRO A 375 -3.16 2.34 -17.65
CA PRO A 375 -2.83 3.66 -18.18
C PRO A 375 -3.97 4.68 -18.05
N ASP A 376 -5.16 4.22 -17.75
CA ASP A 376 -6.38 5.01 -17.50
C ASP A 376 -6.51 5.53 -16.05
N LEU A 377 -5.53 5.26 -15.17
CA LEU A 377 -5.48 5.69 -13.78
C LEU A 377 -4.29 6.62 -13.49
N GLY A 378 -4.34 7.30 -12.34
CA GLY A 378 -3.25 8.15 -11.85
C GLY A 378 -2.98 9.40 -12.67
N ARG A 379 -3.91 9.82 -13.54
CA ARG A 379 -3.79 11.01 -14.40
C ARG A 379 -5.16 11.64 -14.69
N LEU A 380 -5.17 12.96 -14.86
CA LEU A 380 -6.34 13.70 -15.31
C LEU A 380 -6.17 14.08 -16.78
N ALA A 381 -6.76 13.26 -17.65
CA ALA A 381 -6.79 13.46 -19.09
C ALA A 381 -8.08 12.87 -19.70
N PRO A 382 -8.55 13.36 -20.86
CA PRO A 382 -9.65 12.72 -21.56
C PRO A 382 -9.41 11.23 -21.83
N GLY A 383 -10.43 10.39 -21.61
CA GLY A 383 -10.36 8.93 -21.73
C GLY A 383 -9.89 8.19 -20.47
N CYS A 384 -9.36 8.90 -19.49
CA CYS A 384 -9.01 8.33 -18.18
C CYS A 384 -10.24 8.15 -17.30
N LYS A 385 -10.15 7.29 -16.29
CA LYS A 385 -11.20 7.12 -15.29
C LYS A 385 -11.42 8.40 -14.50
N ALA A 386 -12.68 8.69 -14.18
CA ALA A 386 -13.03 9.81 -13.31
C ALA A 386 -12.74 9.46 -11.84
N ASP A 387 -11.45 9.21 -11.58
CA ASP A 387 -10.85 8.92 -10.27
C ASP A 387 -9.96 10.11 -9.88
N PHE A 388 -10.45 10.96 -8.98
CA PHE A 388 -9.75 12.20 -8.61
C PHE A 388 -10.15 12.70 -7.22
N SER A 389 -9.32 13.59 -6.68
CA SER A 389 -9.60 14.28 -5.43
C SER A 389 -9.62 15.80 -5.61
N LEU A 390 -10.48 16.48 -4.86
CA LEU A 390 -10.52 17.93 -4.76
C LEU A 390 -9.92 18.37 -3.43
N VAL A 391 -8.87 19.18 -3.52
CA VAL A 391 -8.11 19.76 -2.42
C VAL A 391 -8.63 21.16 -2.14
N ASP A 392 -8.97 21.46 -0.89
CA ASP A 392 -9.38 22.80 -0.45
C ASP A 392 -8.16 23.73 -0.38
N MET A 393 -8.04 24.63 -1.36
CA MET A 393 -6.96 25.59 -1.44
C MET A 393 -7.07 26.70 -0.38
N SER A 394 -8.26 26.91 0.19
CA SER A 394 -8.46 27.88 1.28
C SER A 394 -8.08 27.34 2.66
N HIS A 395 -7.82 26.05 2.77
CA HIS A 395 -7.44 25.42 4.04
C HIS A 395 -6.17 26.09 4.61
N PRO A 396 -6.13 26.47 5.92
CA PRO A 396 -4.99 27.20 6.49
C PRO A 396 -3.62 26.54 6.26
N TYR A 397 -3.55 25.21 6.27
CA TYR A 397 -2.30 24.48 6.02
C TYR A 397 -1.91 24.40 4.53
N MET A 398 -2.79 24.80 3.62
CA MET A 398 -2.44 24.98 2.20
C MET A 398 -1.82 26.36 1.95
N GLN A 399 -2.05 27.34 2.81
CA GLN A 399 -1.65 28.71 2.59
C GLN A 399 -0.33 29.07 3.30
N PRO A 400 0.54 29.88 2.65
CA PRO A 400 0.48 30.35 1.26
C PRO A 400 0.81 29.23 0.27
N ALA A 401 0.04 29.13 -0.82
CA ALA A 401 0.11 28.02 -1.79
C ALA A 401 0.85 28.41 -3.08
N HIS A 402 2.06 28.93 -2.98
CA HIS A 402 2.89 29.25 -4.16
C HIS A 402 3.16 28.02 -5.03
N GLU A 403 3.32 26.85 -4.44
CA GLU A 403 3.43 25.57 -5.11
C GLU A 403 2.47 24.57 -4.43
N PRO A 404 1.28 24.33 -5.03
CA PRO A 404 0.17 23.68 -4.35
C PRO A 404 0.44 22.23 -3.95
N VAL A 405 1.04 21.40 -4.82
CA VAL A 405 1.35 20.01 -4.49
C VAL A 405 2.39 19.92 -3.36
N ARG A 406 3.33 20.84 -3.32
CA ARG A 406 4.31 20.93 -2.22
C ARG A 406 3.65 21.31 -0.90
N SER A 407 2.72 22.28 -0.92
CA SER A 407 1.93 22.65 0.27
C SER A 407 1.07 21.47 0.75
N LEU A 408 0.44 20.73 -0.17
CA LEU A 408 -0.33 19.55 0.16
C LEU A 408 0.54 18.49 0.86
N ILE A 409 1.67 18.13 0.27
CA ILE A 409 2.53 17.05 0.80
C ILE A 409 3.17 17.44 2.12
N TYR A 410 3.81 18.63 2.21
CA TYR A 410 4.60 18.97 3.40
C TYR A 410 3.81 19.58 4.54
N SER A 411 2.67 20.20 4.25
CA SER A 411 1.95 20.99 5.26
C SER A 411 0.53 20.45 5.52
N ALA A 412 -0.31 20.36 4.51
CA ALA A 412 -1.72 20.07 4.70
C ALA A 412 -2.02 18.58 4.90
N SER A 413 -1.36 17.68 4.14
CA SER A 413 -1.66 16.26 4.11
C SER A 413 -3.15 16.01 3.78
N ASP A 414 -3.76 15.00 4.32
CA ASP A 414 -5.17 14.62 4.12
C ASP A 414 -6.19 15.64 4.64
N ARG A 415 -5.77 16.57 5.52
CA ARG A 415 -6.66 17.61 6.09
C ARG A 415 -7.28 18.52 5.04
N ALA A 416 -6.59 18.72 3.91
CA ALA A 416 -7.10 19.53 2.81
C ALA A 416 -7.86 18.72 1.75
N ILE A 417 -7.90 17.40 1.82
CA ILE A 417 -8.71 16.56 0.92
C ILE A 417 -10.19 16.72 1.28
N ARG A 418 -10.93 17.40 0.43
CA ARG A 418 -12.33 17.73 0.71
C ARG A 418 -13.31 16.79 0.06
N HIS A 419 -13.09 16.46 -1.23
CA HIS A 419 -13.95 15.55 -1.98
C HIS A 419 -13.12 14.52 -2.72
N VAL A 420 -13.62 13.31 -2.81
CA VAL A 420 -13.00 12.23 -3.60
C VAL A 420 -14.05 11.58 -4.49
N TYR A 421 -13.69 11.37 -5.74
CA TYR A 421 -14.49 10.69 -6.74
C TYR A 421 -13.79 9.44 -7.22
N VAL A 422 -14.53 8.33 -7.25
CA VAL A 422 -14.07 7.05 -7.79
C VAL A 422 -15.07 6.60 -8.83
N ASP A 423 -14.59 6.30 -10.02
CA ASP A 423 -15.44 5.87 -11.14
C ASP A 423 -16.60 6.88 -11.41
N GLY A 424 -16.31 8.19 -11.23
CA GLY A 424 -17.26 9.28 -11.36
C GLY A 424 -18.27 9.44 -10.21
N ASN A 425 -18.22 8.56 -9.20
CA ASN A 425 -19.08 8.64 -8.02
C ASN A 425 -18.38 9.35 -6.88
N GLN A 426 -19.04 10.27 -6.22
CA GLN A 426 -18.51 10.95 -5.06
C GLN A 426 -18.55 10.00 -3.84
N VAL A 427 -17.37 9.60 -3.35
CA VAL A 427 -17.23 8.68 -2.20
C VAL A 427 -16.81 9.41 -0.91
N VAL A 428 -16.20 10.60 -1.04
CA VAL A 428 -15.93 11.51 0.08
C VAL A 428 -16.51 12.88 -0.23
N LYS A 429 -17.22 13.46 0.73
CA LYS A 429 -17.77 14.82 0.67
C LYS A 429 -17.45 15.56 1.96
N ASP A 430 -16.90 16.75 1.85
CA ASP A 430 -16.50 17.59 2.99
C ASP A 430 -15.69 16.83 4.04
N GLY A 431 -14.74 15.99 3.57
CA GLY A 431 -13.88 15.13 4.40
C GLY A 431 -14.58 13.94 5.06
N LYS A 432 -15.85 13.69 4.73
CA LYS A 432 -16.63 12.55 5.27
C LYS A 432 -16.81 11.47 4.21
N VAL A 433 -16.53 10.23 4.55
CA VAL A 433 -16.80 9.06 3.70
C VAL A 433 -18.30 8.85 3.63
N LEU A 434 -18.84 8.69 2.43
CA LEU A 434 -20.27 8.54 2.17
C LEU A 434 -20.73 7.08 2.07
N THR A 435 -19.80 6.17 1.79
CA THR A 435 -20.05 4.79 1.39
C THR A 435 -19.83 3.78 2.50
N VAL A 436 -19.32 4.22 3.64
CA VAL A 436 -19.01 3.36 4.81
C VAL A 436 -19.58 3.97 6.07
N ASP A 437 -20.26 3.16 6.85
CA ASP A 437 -20.56 3.49 8.26
C ASP A 437 -19.27 3.28 9.07
N VAL A 438 -18.51 4.37 9.23
CA VAL A 438 -17.18 4.34 9.86
C VAL A 438 -17.31 4.04 11.36
N GLU A 439 -18.38 4.46 12.02
CA GLU A 439 -18.59 4.21 13.45
C GLU A 439 -18.85 2.72 13.71
N ALA A 440 -19.75 2.12 12.95
CA ALA A 440 -20.02 0.68 13.03
C ALA A 440 -18.78 -0.16 12.65
N ALA A 441 -18.05 0.22 11.62
CA ALA A 441 -16.81 -0.46 11.22
C ALA A 441 -15.74 -0.36 12.31
N THR A 442 -15.58 0.81 12.94
CA THR A 442 -14.63 1.01 14.05
C THR A 442 -15.01 0.17 15.26
N ALA A 443 -16.30 0.11 15.62
CA ALA A 443 -16.78 -0.74 16.73
C ALA A 443 -16.47 -2.23 16.47
N GLY A 444 -16.72 -2.71 15.24
CA GLY A 444 -16.38 -4.07 14.84
C GLY A 444 -14.88 -4.36 14.89
N LEU A 445 -14.06 -3.42 14.45
CA LEU A 445 -12.59 -3.52 14.53
C LEU A 445 -12.09 -3.61 15.98
N VAL A 446 -12.61 -2.77 16.87
CA VAL A 446 -12.25 -2.78 18.31
C VAL A 446 -12.61 -4.11 18.94
N GLU A 447 -13.78 -4.66 18.64
CA GLU A 447 -14.21 -5.96 19.14
C GLU A 447 -13.34 -7.11 18.58
N GLY A 448 -12.98 -7.08 17.30
CA GLY A 448 -12.06 -8.04 16.70
C GLY A 448 -10.68 -8.02 17.36
N GLN A 449 -10.12 -6.82 17.60
CA GLN A 449 -8.87 -6.66 18.33
C GLN A 449 -8.98 -7.23 19.77
N ARG A 450 -10.04 -6.89 20.50
CA ARG A 450 -10.25 -7.37 21.87
C ARG A 450 -10.24 -8.90 21.96
N LYS A 451 -11.01 -9.58 21.11
CA LYS A 451 -11.03 -11.06 21.04
C LYS A 451 -9.63 -11.63 20.77
N ARG A 452 -8.88 -10.96 19.88
CA ARG A 452 -7.55 -11.44 19.49
C ARG A 452 -6.54 -11.28 20.62
N LEU A 453 -6.57 -10.18 21.36
CA LEU A 453 -5.69 -9.92 22.50
C LEU A 453 -5.86 -10.93 23.64
N GLU A 454 -7.07 -11.41 23.87
CA GLU A 454 -7.34 -12.44 24.90
C GLU A 454 -6.67 -13.78 24.64
N THR A 455 -6.33 -14.08 23.39
CA THR A 455 -5.74 -15.37 22.98
C THR A 455 -4.26 -15.28 22.62
N VAL A 456 -3.63 -14.13 22.79
CA VAL A 456 -2.22 -13.89 22.45
C VAL A 456 -1.29 -14.89 23.10
N SER A 457 -1.41 -15.13 24.40
CA SER A 457 -0.53 -16.05 25.15
C SER A 457 -0.61 -17.51 24.71
N GLN A 458 -1.71 -17.89 24.03
CA GLN A 458 -1.85 -19.25 23.48
C GLN A 458 -1.08 -19.44 22.17
N ARG A 459 -0.72 -18.34 21.49
CA ARG A 459 -0.03 -18.32 20.20
C ARG A 459 1.43 -17.88 20.30
N ASP A 460 1.77 -17.16 21.37
CA ASP A 460 3.14 -16.75 21.59
C ASP A 460 3.99 -17.93 22.05
N TRP A 461 5.17 -18.08 21.46
CA TRP A 461 6.08 -19.21 21.74
C TRP A 461 6.53 -19.28 23.22
N ALA A 462 6.55 -18.15 23.94
CA ALA A 462 6.91 -18.06 25.36
C ALA A 462 5.69 -17.91 26.28
N GLY A 463 4.46 -17.94 25.74
CA GLY A 463 3.23 -17.77 26.52
C GLY A 463 3.02 -16.36 27.06
N ARG A 464 3.69 -15.33 26.49
CA ARG A 464 3.59 -13.95 26.94
C ARG A 464 2.21 -13.37 26.64
N THR A 465 1.73 -12.50 27.50
CA THR A 465 0.48 -11.74 27.27
C THR A 465 0.69 -10.62 26.26
N ALA A 466 -0.43 -10.04 25.78
CA ALA A 466 -0.38 -8.88 24.90
C ALA A 466 0.39 -7.70 25.52
N ASP A 467 0.17 -7.41 26.80
CA ASP A 467 0.86 -6.33 27.52
C ASP A 467 2.36 -6.61 27.73
N GLN A 468 2.78 -7.87 27.71
CA GLN A 468 4.20 -8.23 27.77
C GLN A 468 4.89 -8.10 26.41
N LEU A 469 4.17 -8.35 25.32
CA LEU A 469 4.69 -8.23 23.95
C LEU A 469 4.64 -6.80 23.43
N ALA A 470 3.60 -6.06 23.78
CA ALA A 470 3.36 -4.67 23.39
C ALA A 470 3.03 -3.86 24.66
N PRO A 471 4.04 -3.52 25.47
CA PRO A 471 3.84 -2.85 26.75
C PRO A 471 3.23 -1.44 26.54
N PRO A 472 2.35 -1.00 27.45
CA PRO A 472 1.81 0.35 27.35
C PRO A 472 2.92 1.38 27.58
N VAL A 473 2.89 2.49 26.82
CA VAL A 473 3.85 3.60 26.93
C VAL A 473 3.91 4.16 28.36
N TYR A 474 2.75 4.25 29.00
CA TYR A 474 2.63 4.65 30.42
C TYR A 474 1.88 3.57 31.19
N GLY A 475 2.46 3.08 32.28
CA GLY A 475 1.75 2.19 33.21
C GLY A 475 0.62 2.92 33.93
N THR A 476 -0.49 2.22 34.23
CA THR A 476 -1.50 2.73 35.15
C THR A 476 -0.95 2.68 36.59
N ARG A 477 -1.38 3.62 37.44
CA ARG A 477 -0.91 3.71 38.85
C ARG A 477 -1.01 2.38 39.59
N ASP A 478 -2.02 1.59 39.28
CA ASP A 478 -2.29 0.29 39.89
C ASP A 478 -1.50 -0.87 39.25
N ARG A 479 -0.82 -0.63 38.11
CA ARG A 479 -0.01 -1.60 37.36
C ARG A 479 1.48 -1.29 37.34
N LEU A 480 1.91 -0.18 37.95
CA LEU A 480 3.32 0.10 38.12
C LEU A 480 3.93 -0.96 39.05
N PRO A 481 5.02 -1.65 38.69
CA PRO A 481 5.72 -2.50 39.63
C PRO A 481 6.08 -1.65 40.84
N GLN A 482 5.74 -2.14 42.03
CA GLN A 482 6.19 -1.49 43.25
C GLN A 482 7.69 -1.31 43.16
N SER A 483 8.17 -0.06 43.23
CA SER A 483 9.58 0.26 43.22
C SER A 483 10.27 -0.60 44.26
N ARG A 484 11.23 -1.48 43.86
CA ARG A 484 12.10 -2.12 44.82
C ARG A 484 12.76 -1.01 45.62
N PRO A 485 12.76 -1.05 46.94
CA PRO A 485 13.50 -0.08 47.70
C PRO A 485 14.96 -0.16 47.27
N VAL A 486 15.52 0.97 46.93
CA VAL A 486 16.96 1.12 46.64
C VAL A 486 17.67 0.78 47.96
N THR A 487 18.23 -0.40 48.07
CA THR A 487 19.14 -0.80 49.14
C THR A 487 20.58 -0.42 48.79
#